data_d85a51924e9a8a7298479b3d6a9b04f6
#
_entry.id   d85a51924e9a8a7298479b3d6a9b04f6
#
_cell.length_a   1.000
_cell.length_b   1.000
_cell.length_c   1.000
_cell.angle_alpha   90.00
_cell.angle_beta   90.00
_cell.angle_gamma   90.00
#
_symmetry.space_group_name_H-M   'P 1'
#
loop_
_entity.id
_entity.type
_entity.pdbx_description
1 polymer ?
#
loop_
_entity_poly.entity_id
_entity_poly.type
_entity_poly.pdbx_seq_one_letter_code
_entity_poly.pdbx_strand_id
1 'polypeptide(L)'
;MKKENKNPVYFGLTNDIIFGWIMKSEENCLAIIRAILPELNITSIIHKEIQHDITPVASTRGVRFDAVVQDDQKRYYDIEMQVENTGDLGKRARYYQSQIDNETLMKGETFHKLKESFVIFLCAFDPFSYGLRRYQFHQYEDSIRDLRLDTQSHVLFINAKGTKGEVSSDLAGIIDVMNQKPNQTNSLASKLMKEIDYYNQNPEKRRELMDYETRLKDERLIGIKEGRREGR
;
A
#
# COMPACT_ATOMS: atom_id res chain seq x y z
N MET A 1 -39.50 -14.54 -15.71
CA MET A 1 -38.37 -14.20 -14.85
C MET A 1 -37.35 -13.41 -15.66
N LYS A 2 -37.27 -12.09 -15.48
CA LYS A 2 -36.23 -11.26 -16.10
C LYS A 2 -34.90 -11.60 -15.44
N LYS A 3 -33.95 -12.19 -16.19
CA LYS A 3 -32.55 -12.28 -15.75
C LYS A 3 -32.05 -10.85 -15.57
N GLU A 4 -31.84 -10.39 -14.34
CA GLU A 4 -31.07 -9.20 -14.09
C GLU A 4 -29.68 -9.42 -14.70
N ASN A 5 -29.39 -8.68 -15.75
CA ASN A 5 -28.07 -8.60 -16.36
C ASN A 5 -27.19 -7.79 -15.41
N LYS A 6 -26.71 -8.41 -14.32
CA LYS A 6 -25.72 -7.79 -13.45
C LYS A 6 -24.43 -7.73 -14.26
N ASN A 7 -24.03 -6.52 -14.62
CA ASN A 7 -22.70 -6.32 -15.17
C ASN A 7 -21.68 -7.02 -14.26
N PRO A 8 -20.73 -7.75 -14.82
CA PRO A 8 -19.75 -8.45 -14.01
C PRO A 8 -18.97 -7.46 -13.15
N VAL A 9 -18.76 -7.80 -11.87
CA VAL A 9 -17.97 -6.99 -10.93
C VAL A 9 -16.59 -6.75 -11.53
N TYR A 10 -16.14 -5.49 -11.56
CA TYR A 10 -14.80 -5.10 -11.97
C TYR A 10 -13.93 -4.88 -10.74
N PHE A 11 -12.77 -5.50 -10.71
CA PHE A 11 -11.78 -5.39 -9.64
C PHE A 11 -10.69 -4.40 -10.04
N GLY A 12 -10.59 -3.29 -9.33
CA GLY A 12 -9.58 -2.25 -9.56
C GLY A 12 -8.29 -2.46 -8.78
N LEU A 13 -7.38 -1.49 -8.86
CA LEU A 13 -6.09 -1.52 -8.16
C LEU A 13 -6.24 -1.63 -6.63
N THR A 14 -7.36 -1.16 -6.08
CA THR A 14 -7.65 -1.21 -4.63
C THR A 14 -8.08 -2.59 -4.13
N ASN A 15 -8.19 -3.59 -5.00
CA ASN A 15 -8.38 -4.98 -4.60
C ASN A 15 -7.03 -5.61 -4.26
N ASP A 16 -6.91 -6.27 -3.11
CA ASP A 16 -5.66 -6.82 -2.56
C ASP A 16 -4.95 -7.77 -3.53
N ILE A 17 -5.71 -8.62 -4.23
CA ILE A 17 -5.15 -9.56 -5.22
C ILE A 17 -4.63 -8.82 -6.44
N ILE A 18 -5.40 -7.89 -7.00
CA ILE A 18 -4.98 -7.08 -8.14
C ILE A 18 -3.73 -6.29 -7.77
N PHE A 19 -3.72 -5.64 -6.60
CA PHE A 19 -2.56 -4.92 -6.11
C PHE A 19 -1.33 -5.83 -6.01
N GLY A 20 -1.47 -7.00 -5.37
CA GLY A 20 -0.40 -7.97 -5.28
C GLY A 20 0.11 -8.43 -6.65
N TRP A 21 -0.75 -8.66 -7.65
CA TRP A 21 -0.31 -9.03 -9.00
C TRP A 21 0.42 -7.89 -9.71
N ILE A 22 -0.05 -6.66 -9.60
CA ILE A 22 0.64 -5.48 -10.12
C ILE A 22 2.03 -5.33 -9.49
N MET A 23 2.13 -5.48 -8.17
CA MET A 23 3.39 -5.35 -7.43
C MET A 23 4.37 -6.52 -7.67
N LYS A 24 3.90 -7.66 -8.18
CA LYS A 24 4.79 -8.76 -8.62
C LYS A 24 5.66 -8.37 -9.80
N SER A 25 5.23 -7.45 -10.66
CA SER A 25 6.08 -6.89 -11.71
C SER A 25 7.09 -5.93 -11.11
N GLU A 26 8.39 -6.21 -11.29
CA GLU A 26 9.47 -5.32 -10.82
C GLU A 26 9.38 -3.94 -11.49
N GLU A 27 9.06 -3.92 -12.77
CA GLU A 27 8.90 -2.69 -13.54
C GLU A 27 7.75 -1.83 -12.98
N ASN A 28 6.59 -2.43 -12.68
CA ASN A 28 5.46 -1.71 -12.11
C ASN A 28 5.78 -1.22 -10.69
N CYS A 29 6.38 -2.09 -9.87
CA CYS A 29 6.77 -1.77 -8.51
C CYS A 29 7.74 -0.57 -8.49
N LEU A 30 8.79 -0.61 -9.31
CA LEU A 30 9.77 0.48 -9.43
C LEU A 30 9.10 1.77 -9.92
N ALA A 31 8.22 1.68 -10.93
CA ALA A 31 7.51 2.84 -11.46
C ALA A 31 6.58 3.48 -10.41
N ILE A 32 5.89 2.66 -9.63
CA ILE A 32 5.02 3.13 -8.54
C ILE A 32 5.83 3.85 -7.46
N ILE A 33 6.95 3.26 -7.01
CA ILE A 33 7.81 3.89 -5.99
C ILE A 33 8.37 5.23 -6.50
N ARG A 34 8.87 5.28 -7.74
CA ARG A 34 9.38 6.51 -8.36
C ARG A 34 8.29 7.59 -8.50
N ALA A 35 7.07 7.20 -8.81
CA ALA A 35 5.95 8.14 -8.90
C ALA A 35 5.62 8.77 -7.52
N ILE A 36 5.69 7.98 -6.44
CA ILE A 36 5.41 8.42 -5.07
C ILE A 36 6.56 9.26 -4.50
N LEU A 37 7.79 8.89 -4.80
CA LEU A 37 9.04 9.46 -4.28
C LEU A 37 9.96 9.94 -5.42
N PRO A 38 9.51 10.90 -6.24
CA PRO A 38 10.27 11.37 -7.39
C PRO A 38 11.59 12.06 -7.00
N GLU A 39 11.70 12.49 -5.75
CA GLU A 39 12.90 13.07 -5.16
C GLU A 39 14.02 12.04 -4.94
N LEU A 40 13.70 10.75 -4.90
CA LEU A 40 14.67 9.69 -4.73
C LEU A 40 15.13 9.17 -6.09
N ASN A 41 16.46 9.13 -6.28
CA ASN A 41 17.03 8.57 -7.49
C ASN A 41 17.16 7.03 -7.36
N ILE A 42 16.06 6.32 -7.57
CA ILE A 42 15.99 4.84 -7.48
C ILE A 42 16.24 4.28 -8.87
N THR A 43 17.28 3.44 -9.05
CA THR A 43 17.61 2.88 -10.37
C THR A 43 17.07 1.47 -10.55
N SER A 44 17.08 0.66 -9.51
CA SER A 44 16.59 -0.73 -9.55
C SER A 44 16.09 -1.22 -8.20
N ILE A 45 15.38 -2.33 -8.23
CA ILE A 45 14.95 -3.09 -7.05
C ILE A 45 15.92 -4.28 -6.91
N ILE A 46 16.48 -4.47 -5.71
CA ILE A 46 17.41 -5.58 -5.44
C ILE A 46 16.75 -6.70 -4.65
N HIS A 47 15.66 -6.42 -3.93
CA HIS A 47 14.86 -7.40 -3.21
C HIS A 47 13.40 -6.98 -3.18
N LYS A 48 12.50 -7.97 -3.27
CA LYS A 48 11.06 -7.74 -3.23
C LYS A 48 10.33 -8.96 -2.71
N GLU A 49 9.43 -8.74 -1.74
CA GLU A 49 8.50 -9.74 -1.23
C GLU A 49 7.08 -9.21 -1.27
N ILE A 50 6.15 -10.01 -1.78
CA ILE A 50 4.73 -9.67 -1.86
C ILE A 50 3.97 -10.55 -0.86
N GLN A 51 3.12 -9.94 -0.04
CA GLN A 51 2.39 -10.59 1.05
C GLN A 51 3.34 -11.26 2.05
N HIS A 52 4.32 -10.48 2.51
CA HIS A 52 5.34 -10.93 3.44
C HIS A 52 4.82 -10.99 4.87
N ASP A 53 4.82 -12.18 5.48
CA ASP A 53 4.35 -12.40 6.84
C ASP A 53 5.52 -12.32 7.83
N ILE A 54 5.41 -11.41 8.81
CA ILE A 54 6.35 -11.30 9.93
C ILE A 54 5.66 -11.68 11.22
N THR A 55 6.19 -12.69 11.89
CA THR A 55 5.78 -13.07 13.25
C THR A 55 7.00 -13.12 14.16
N PRO A 56 7.39 -11.98 14.77
CA PRO A 56 8.68 -11.85 15.47
C PRO A 56 8.78 -12.74 16.71
N VAL A 57 7.67 -12.91 17.43
CA VAL A 57 7.56 -13.76 18.63
C VAL A 57 6.15 -14.32 18.71
N ALA A 58 6.00 -15.56 19.13
CA ALA A 58 4.70 -16.25 19.22
C ALA A 58 3.61 -15.51 20.03
N SER A 59 4.01 -14.61 20.93
CA SER A 59 3.10 -13.80 21.78
C SER A 59 2.82 -12.40 21.22
N THR A 60 3.43 -11.99 20.10
CA THR A 60 3.24 -10.67 19.50
C THR A 60 2.34 -10.75 18.28
N ARG A 61 1.69 -9.63 17.97
CA ARG A 61 0.88 -9.53 16.76
C ARG A 61 1.80 -9.62 15.53
N GLY A 62 1.59 -10.63 14.69
CA GLY A 62 2.20 -10.71 13.38
C GLY A 62 1.72 -9.57 12.47
N VAL A 63 2.53 -9.24 11.48
CA VAL A 63 2.20 -8.30 10.41
C VAL A 63 2.29 -9.02 9.09
N ARG A 64 1.35 -8.77 8.22
CA ARG A 64 1.46 -9.13 6.81
C ARG A 64 1.59 -7.85 6.02
N PHE A 65 2.74 -7.65 5.43
CA PHE A 65 2.99 -6.55 4.50
C PHE A 65 2.45 -6.90 3.11
N ASP A 66 1.82 -5.94 2.45
CA ASP A 66 1.35 -6.15 1.08
C ASP A 66 2.52 -6.23 0.10
N ALA A 67 3.47 -5.31 0.19
CA ALA A 67 4.69 -5.34 -0.61
C ALA A 67 5.88 -4.72 0.14
N VAL A 68 6.90 -5.52 0.42
CA VAL A 68 8.20 -5.07 0.94
C VAL A 68 9.22 -5.06 -0.18
N VAL A 69 9.93 -3.96 -0.33
CA VAL A 69 10.86 -3.73 -1.43
C VAL A 69 12.15 -3.13 -0.89
N GLN A 70 13.29 -3.56 -1.44
CA GLN A 70 14.58 -2.92 -1.22
C GLN A 70 15.17 -2.44 -2.53
N ASP A 71 15.63 -1.18 -2.57
CA ASP A 71 16.25 -0.59 -3.74
C ASP A 71 17.80 -0.79 -3.79
N ASP A 72 18.41 -0.33 -4.86
CA ASP A 72 19.86 -0.38 -5.12
C ASP A 72 20.70 0.40 -4.10
N GLN A 73 20.10 1.33 -3.33
CA GLN A 73 20.74 2.04 -2.23
C GLN A 73 20.46 1.41 -0.86
N LYS A 74 19.82 0.24 -0.86
CA LYS A 74 19.47 -0.55 0.32
C LYS A 74 18.43 0.15 1.22
N ARG A 75 17.60 1.04 0.68
CA ARG A 75 16.44 1.62 1.36
C ARG A 75 15.28 0.63 1.31
N TYR A 76 14.47 0.60 2.37
CA TYR A 76 13.31 -0.29 2.47
C TYR A 76 12.01 0.48 2.26
N TYR A 77 11.09 -0.14 1.54
CA TYR A 77 9.76 0.38 1.25
C TYR A 77 8.73 -0.68 1.63
N ASP A 78 7.82 -0.32 2.52
CA ASP A 78 6.60 -1.07 2.78
C ASP A 78 5.44 -0.33 2.13
N ILE A 79 4.74 -0.98 1.20
CA ILE A 79 3.68 -0.35 0.41
C ILE A 79 2.38 -1.10 0.65
N GLU A 80 1.43 -0.40 1.27
CA GLU A 80 0.19 -0.94 1.78
C GLU A 80 -1.04 -0.36 1.06
N MET A 81 -1.97 -1.19 0.63
CA MET A 81 -3.26 -0.77 0.10
C MET A 81 -4.29 -0.67 1.22
N GLN A 82 -4.94 0.49 1.37
CA GLN A 82 -5.94 0.73 2.41
C GLN A 82 -7.26 1.17 1.81
N VAL A 83 -8.30 0.34 1.98
CA VAL A 83 -9.63 0.61 1.43
C VAL A 83 -10.59 1.21 2.45
N GLU A 84 -10.35 1.00 3.75
CA GLU A 84 -11.18 1.49 4.85
C GLU A 84 -10.34 2.25 5.88
N ASN A 85 -10.91 3.33 6.44
CA ASN A 85 -10.27 4.08 7.52
C ASN A 85 -10.61 3.46 8.88
N THR A 86 -9.65 2.73 9.42
CA THR A 86 -9.77 2.10 10.75
C THR A 86 -9.45 3.05 11.92
N GLY A 87 -8.99 4.28 11.62
CA GLY A 87 -8.65 5.30 12.63
C GLY A 87 -7.33 5.06 13.37
N ASP A 88 -6.55 4.04 12.99
CA ASP A 88 -5.32 3.64 13.67
C ASP A 88 -4.06 3.66 12.77
N LEU A 89 -4.16 4.24 11.57
CA LEU A 89 -3.08 4.23 10.57
C LEU A 89 -1.74 4.75 11.11
N GLY A 90 -1.74 5.79 11.95
CA GLY A 90 -0.50 6.30 12.56
C GLY A 90 0.14 5.28 13.50
N LYS A 91 -0.66 4.50 14.25
CA LYS A 91 -0.15 3.42 15.11
C LYS A 91 0.35 2.24 14.28
N ARG A 92 -0.34 1.92 13.20
CA ARG A 92 0.08 0.89 12.24
C ARG A 92 1.40 1.27 11.58
N ALA A 93 1.53 2.51 11.09
CA ALA A 93 2.78 3.01 10.51
C ALA A 93 3.96 2.84 11.48
N ARG A 94 3.79 3.25 12.75
CA ARG A 94 4.83 3.06 13.79
C ARG A 94 5.17 1.59 14.00
N TYR A 95 4.17 0.72 14.02
CA TYR A 95 4.37 -0.71 14.23
C TYR A 95 5.09 -1.36 13.03
N TYR A 96 4.68 -1.04 11.82
CA TYR A 96 5.30 -1.53 10.58
C TYR A 96 6.76 -1.08 10.48
N GLN A 97 7.03 0.19 10.80
CA GLN A 97 8.40 0.71 10.86
C GLN A 97 9.27 -0.12 11.82
N SER A 98 8.76 -0.43 13.02
CA SER A 98 9.50 -1.23 13.99
C SER A 98 9.76 -2.66 13.54
N GLN A 99 8.89 -3.24 12.71
CA GLN A 99 9.11 -4.57 12.15
C GLN A 99 10.21 -4.55 11.08
N ILE A 100 10.22 -3.55 10.21
CA ILE A 100 11.30 -3.36 9.23
C ILE A 100 12.65 -3.22 9.96
N ASP A 101 12.71 -2.40 11.00
CA ASP A 101 13.94 -2.19 11.79
C ASP A 101 14.42 -3.50 12.44
N ASN A 102 13.50 -4.28 13.01
CA ASN A 102 13.81 -5.57 13.63
C ASN A 102 14.33 -6.63 12.63
N GLU A 103 13.83 -6.61 11.39
CA GLU A 103 14.28 -7.55 10.35
C GLU A 103 15.61 -7.14 9.72
N THR A 104 15.91 -5.85 9.74
CA THR A 104 17.06 -5.31 9.00
C THR A 104 18.30 -5.07 9.85
N LEU A 105 18.15 -4.94 11.20
CA LEU A 105 19.26 -4.77 12.12
C LEU A 105 19.57 -6.09 12.84
N MET A 106 20.73 -6.66 12.55
CA MET A 106 21.14 -7.93 13.12
C MET A 106 21.72 -7.77 14.54
N LYS A 107 21.61 -8.82 15.34
CA LYS A 107 22.21 -8.87 16.69
C LYS A 107 23.71 -8.55 16.66
N GLY A 108 24.10 -7.53 17.42
CA GLY A 108 25.52 -7.09 17.52
C GLY A 108 25.86 -5.96 16.55
N GLU A 109 24.97 -5.58 15.67
CA GLU A 109 25.15 -4.39 14.84
C GLU A 109 24.83 -3.10 15.62
N THR A 110 25.47 -2.00 15.23
CA THR A 110 25.19 -0.67 15.78
C THR A 110 24.00 -0.04 15.07
N PHE A 111 23.28 0.87 15.74
CA PHE A 111 22.14 1.60 15.16
C PHE A 111 22.48 2.40 13.89
N HIS A 112 23.75 2.72 13.64
CA HIS A 112 24.20 3.30 12.38
C HIS A 112 23.98 2.39 11.14
N LYS A 113 23.68 1.11 11.38
CA LYS A 113 23.36 0.14 10.30
C LYS A 113 21.89 0.13 9.92
N LEU A 114 21.02 0.73 10.73
CA LEU A 114 19.61 0.91 10.34
C LEU A 114 19.53 1.58 8.98
N LYS A 115 18.63 1.08 8.17
CA LYS A 115 18.44 1.55 6.80
C LYS A 115 17.36 2.61 6.75
N GLU A 116 17.51 3.54 5.82
CA GLU A 116 16.43 4.44 5.49
C GLU A 116 15.20 3.63 5.03
N SER A 117 14.03 3.96 5.56
CA SER A 117 12.83 3.16 5.37
C SER A 117 11.58 4.02 5.21
N PHE A 118 10.65 3.52 4.39
CA PHE A 118 9.44 4.20 3.98
C PHE A 118 8.25 3.28 4.20
N VAL A 119 7.31 3.70 5.05
CA VAL A 119 5.99 3.07 5.15
C VAL A 119 5.00 3.93 4.37
N ILE A 120 4.42 3.36 3.31
CA ILE A 120 3.61 4.06 2.32
C ILE A 120 2.22 3.42 2.28
N PHE A 121 1.21 4.20 2.66
CA PHE A 121 -0.18 3.79 2.56
C PHE A 121 -0.83 4.39 1.31
N LEU A 122 -1.35 3.55 0.42
CA LEU A 122 -2.20 3.92 -0.70
C LEU A 122 -3.66 3.87 -0.24
N CYS A 123 -4.25 5.02 0.09
CA CYS A 123 -5.57 5.11 0.70
C CYS A 123 -6.66 5.38 -0.34
N ALA A 124 -7.68 4.51 -0.42
CA ALA A 124 -8.87 4.74 -1.24
C ALA A 124 -9.80 5.83 -0.68
N PHE A 125 -9.43 6.44 0.44
CA PHE A 125 -10.15 7.49 1.18
C PHE A 125 -9.17 8.60 1.61
N ASP A 126 -9.68 9.73 2.11
CA ASP A 126 -8.83 10.78 2.71
C ASP A 126 -8.55 10.45 4.20
N PRO A 127 -7.31 10.05 4.56
CA PRO A 127 -7.00 9.60 5.90
C PRO A 127 -7.04 10.72 6.97
N PHE A 128 -6.93 12.00 6.55
CA PHE A 128 -6.80 13.14 7.47
C PHE A 128 -7.81 14.27 7.20
N SER A 129 -8.66 14.14 6.19
CA SER A 129 -9.71 15.10 5.82
C SER A 129 -9.22 16.50 5.42
N TYR A 130 -7.95 16.67 5.04
CA TYR A 130 -7.40 17.94 4.55
C TYR A 130 -7.43 18.06 3.02
N GLY A 131 -7.68 16.96 2.31
CA GLY A 131 -7.81 16.92 0.85
C GLY A 131 -6.47 16.94 0.10
N LEU A 132 -5.33 16.74 0.77
CA LEU A 132 -4.04 16.61 0.08
C LEU A 132 -3.97 15.27 -0.66
N ARG A 133 -3.33 15.26 -1.84
CA ARG A 133 -3.06 14.04 -2.61
C ARG A 133 -1.97 13.18 -1.99
N ARG A 134 -0.96 13.82 -1.38
CA ARG A 134 0.17 13.17 -0.70
C ARG A 134 0.37 13.84 0.65
N TYR A 135 0.39 13.04 1.71
CA TYR A 135 0.82 13.45 3.04
C TYR A 135 2.14 12.78 3.34
N GLN A 136 3.09 13.53 3.89
CA GLN A 136 4.36 13.01 4.36
C GLN A 136 4.63 13.54 5.76
N PHE A 137 4.96 12.63 6.68
CA PHE A 137 5.18 12.95 8.07
C PHE A 137 6.64 12.83 8.45
N HIS A 138 7.10 13.77 9.25
CA HIS A 138 8.42 13.83 9.83
C HIS A 138 8.31 14.18 11.31
N GLN A 139 9.35 13.87 12.09
CA GLN A 139 9.43 14.23 13.50
C GLN A 139 10.20 15.54 13.65
N TYR A 140 9.61 16.49 14.37
CA TYR A 140 10.19 17.78 14.65
C TYR A 140 10.16 18.07 16.14
N GLU A 141 11.08 18.95 16.59
CA GLU A 141 11.04 19.50 17.94
C GLU A 141 9.87 20.49 18.05
N ASP A 142 9.16 20.48 19.19
CA ASP A 142 7.91 21.23 19.34
C ASP A 142 8.09 22.74 19.38
N SER A 143 9.20 23.21 19.97
CA SER A 143 9.51 24.63 20.13
C SER A 143 10.34 25.21 18.99
N ILE A 144 11.15 24.35 18.35
CA ILE A 144 12.03 24.72 17.23
C ILE A 144 11.53 24.00 15.97
N ARG A 145 10.59 24.63 15.27
CA ARG A 145 9.86 24.01 14.14
C ARG A 145 10.72 23.55 12.97
N ASP A 146 11.91 24.15 12.82
CA ASP A 146 12.86 23.79 11.75
C ASP A 146 13.83 22.66 12.17
N LEU A 147 13.84 22.28 13.46
CA LEU A 147 14.67 21.19 13.95
C LEU A 147 13.98 19.85 13.74
N ARG A 148 14.39 19.16 12.69
CA ARG A 148 13.94 17.83 12.35
C ARG A 148 14.81 16.79 13.05
N LEU A 149 14.17 15.78 13.67
CA LEU A 149 14.86 14.60 14.14
C LEU A 149 15.14 13.69 12.93
N ASP A 150 16.42 13.50 12.62
CA ASP A 150 16.84 12.64 11.49
C ASP A 150 16.79 11.16 11.88
N THR A 151 15.61 10.58 11.75
CA THR A 151 15.37 9.16 12.02
C THR A 151 15.61 8.28 10.80
N GLN A 152 15.71 8.86 9.60
CA GLN A 152 15.72 8.14 8.32
C GLN A 152 14.51 7.17 8.15
N SER A 153 13.43 7.47 8.86
CA SER A 153 12.17 6.73 8.85
C SER A 153 11.07 7.67 8.36
N HIS A 154 10.35 7.25 7.31
CA HIS A 154 9.40 8.09 6.60
C HIS A 154 8.03 7.41 6.56
N VAL A 155 6.98 8.19 6.78
CA VAL A 155 5.60 7.72 6.67
C VAL A 155 4.86 8.59 5.65
N LEU A 156 4.31 7.94 4.63
CA LEU A 156 3.57 8.58 3.55
C LEU A 156 2.16 8.02 3.42
N PHE A 157 1.23 8.90 3.07
CA PHE A 157 -0.13 8.51 2.72
C PHE A 157 -0.48 9.14 1.37
N ILE A 158 -0.83 8.29 0.41
CA ILE A 158 -1.34 8.70 -0.89
C ILE A 158 -2.85 8.62 -0.84
N ASN A 159 -3.51 9.74 -1.02
CA ASN A 159 -4.95 9.89 -0.89
C ASN A 159 -5.62 9.90 -2.27
N ALA A 160 -6.31 8.81 -2.60
CA ALA A 160 -7.03 8.70 -3.87
C ALA A 160 -8.17 9.73 -4.03
N LYS A 161 -8.68 10.30 -2.93
CA LYS A 161 -9.73 11.34 -2.94
C LYS A 161 -9.17 12.75 -2.84
N GLY A 162 -7.84 12.89 -2.76
CA GLY A 162 -7.17 14.19 -2.66
C GLY A 162 -7.33 15.02 -3.92
N THR A 163 -7.58 16.32 -3.71
CA THR A 163 -7.71 17.31 -4.79
C THR A 163 -6.68 18.43 -4.69
N LYS A 164 -5.98 18.53 -3.56
CA LYS A 164 -5.03 19.60 -3.23
C LYS A 164 -3.59 19.09 -3.27
N GLY A 165 -2.66 20.00 -3.44
CA GLY A 165 -1.23 19.73 -3.51
C GLY A 165 -0.81 19.25 -4.91
N GLU A 166 0.36 19.70 -5.33
CA GLU A 166 0.98 19.26 -6.58
C GLU A 166 1.64 17.90 -6.37
N VAL A 167 1.53 17.04 -7.37
CA VAL A 167 2.17 15.73 -7.42
C VAL A 167 2.68 15.50 -8.85
N SER A 168 3.59 14.55 -9.02
CA SER A 168 4.05 14.15 -10.35
C SER A 168 2.88 13.66 -11.22
N SER A 169 3.03 13.77 -12.55
CA SER A 169 2.02 13.25 -13.47
C SER A 169 1.78 11.76 -13.29
N ASP A 170 2.82 11.00 -12.94
CA ASP A 170 2.72 9.56 -12.71
C ASP A 170 1.98 9.25 -11.41
N LEU A 171 2.22 10.00 -10.32
CA LEU A 171 1.43 9.84 -9.10
C LEU A 171 -0.04 10.23 -9.30
N ALA A 172 -0.31 11.30 -10.05
CA ALA A 172 -1.67 11.64 -10.44
C ALA A 172 -2.33 10.51 -11.26
N GLY A 173 -1.57 9.89 -12.17
CA GLY A 173 -2.00 8.72 -12.92
C GLY A 173 -2.33 7.52 -12.05
N ILE A 174 -1.51 7.20 -11.04
CA ILE A 174 -1.79 6.14 -10.06
C ILE A 174 -3.08 6.44 -9.27
N ILE A 175 -3.28 7.69 -8.84
CA ILE A 175 -4.50 8.13 -8.15
C ILE A 175 -5.73 7.92 -9.05
N ASP A 176 -5.63 8.21 -10.34
CA ASP A 176 -6.71 7.94 -11.30
C ASP A 176 -7.00 6.44 -11.43
N VAL A 177 -5.97 5.59 -11.49
CA VAL A 177 -6.12 4.12 -11.52
C VAL A 177 -6.79 3.61 -10.24
N MET A 178 -6.40 4.11 -9.06
CA MET A 178 -7.05 3.78 -7.78
C MET A 178 -8.55 4.15 -7.78
N ASN A 179 -8.92 5.22 -8.47
CA ASN A 179 -10.31 5.66 -8.62
C ASN A 179 -11.02 5.02 -9.82
N GLN A 180 -10.40 4.10 -10.53
CA GLN A 180 -10.92 3.48 -11.76
C GLN A 180 -11.30 4.53 -12.83
N LYS A 181 -10.56 5.64 -12.87
CA LYS A 181 -10.76 6.69 -13.88
C LYS A 181 -9.87 6.42 -15.09
N PRO A 182 -10.41 6.44 -16.29
CA PRO A 182 -9.60 6.31 -17.51
C PRO A 182 -8.57 7.45 -17.58
N ASN A 183 -7.30 7.09 -17.73
CA ASN A 183 -6.22 8.04 -17.97
C ASN A 183 -5.36 7.53 -19.15
N GLN A 184 -5.68 7.97 -20.34
CA GLN A 184 -4.97 7.58 -21.56
C GLN A 184 -3.76 8.47 -21.87
N THR A 185 -3.63 9.60 -21.18
CA THR A 185 -2.54 10.56 -21.41
C THR A 185 -1.29 10.24 -20.60
N ASN A 186 -1.43 9.56 -19.45
CA ASN A 186 -0.31 9.10 -18.65
C ASN A 186 0.05 7.65 -19.01
N SER A 187 1.30 7.41 -19.40
CA SER A 187 1.76 6.11 -19.88
C SER A 187 1.72 5.02 -18.79
N LEU A 188 2.11 5.36 -17.54
CA LEU A 188 2.06 4.45 -16.40
C LEU A 188 0.62 4.08 -16.06
N ALA A 189 -0.27 5.06 -15.93
CA ALA A 189 -1.68 4.81 -15.68
C ALA A 189 -2.31 3.92 -16.77
N SER A 190 -2.03 4.23 -18.04
CA SER A 190 -2.52 3.44 -19.18
C SER A 190 -2.01 2.00 -19.15
N LYS A 191 -0.73 1.79 -18.79
CA LYS A 191 -0.13 0.46 -18.63
C LYS A 191 -0.82 -0.31 -17.51
N LEU A 192 -0.92 0.27 -16.32
CA LEU A 192 -1.56 -0.37 -15.16
C LEU A 192 -3.02 -0.73 -15.43
N MET A 193 -3.79 0.17 -16.06
CA MET A 193 -5.18 -0.10 -16.44
C MET A 193 -5.30 -1.29 -17.39
N LYS A 194 -4.44 -1.39 -18.42
CA LYS A 194 -4.43 -2.53 -19.35
C LYS A 194 -4.13 -3.85 -18.65
N GLU A 195 -3.20 -3.86 -17.70
CA GLU A 195 -2.90 -5.07 -16.91
C GLU A 195 -4.09 -5.45 -16.02
N ILE A 196 -4.74 -4.49 -15.36
CA ILE A 196 -5.94 -4.71 -14.55
C ILE A 196 -7.08 -5.24 -15.42
N ASP A 197 -7.28 -4.66 -16.60
CA ASP A 197 -8.28 -5.15 -17.58
C ASP A 197 -8.00 -6.58 -18.00
N TYR A 198 -6.74 -6.91 -18.29
CA TYR A 198 -6.34 -8.28 -18.59
C TYR A 198 -6.72 -9.26 -17.47
N TYR A 199 -6.42 -8.92 -16.19
CA TYR A 199 -6.79 -9.77 -15.05
C TYR A 199 -8.30 -9.95 -14.90
N ASN A 200 -9.08 -8.90 -15.17
CA ASN A 200 -10.55 -8.97 -15.15
C ASN A 200 -11.14 -9.78 -16.30
N GLN A 201 -10.48 -9.84 -17.46
CA GLN A 201 -10.95 -10.53 -18.67
C GLN A 201 -10.44 -11.97 -18.74
N ASN A 202 -9.27 -12.28 -18.16
CA ASN A 202 -8.71 -13.63 -18.16
C ASN A 202 -9.56 -14.56 -17.27
N PRO A 203 -10.10 -15.68 -17.80
CA PRO A 203 -11.04 -16.52 -17.06
C PRO A 203 -10.46 -17.14 -15.78
N GLU A 204 -9.18 -17.53 -15.80
CA GLU A 204 -8.51 -18.14 -14.63
C GLU A 204 -8.27 -17.08 -13.55
N LYS A 205 -7.74 -15.92 -13.92
CA LYS A 205 -7.51 -14.81 -13.00
C LYS A 205 -8.80 -14.28 -12.40
N ARG A 206 -9.85 -14.18 -13.23
CA ARG A 206 -11.15 -13.77 -12.75
C ARG A 206 -11.75 -14.78 -11.76
N ARG A 207 -11.56 -16.06 -11.98
CA ARG A 207 -12.00 -17.10 -11.03
C ARG A 207 -11.28 -16.95 -9.69
N GLU A 208 -9.97 -16.76 -9.71
CA GLU A 208 -9.15 -16.52 -8.53
C GLU A 208 -9.65 -15.32 -7.71
N LEU A 209 -9.96 -14.19 -8.40
CA LEU A 209 -10.55 -12.98 -7.78
C LEU A 209 -11.92 -13.28 -7.13
N MET A 210 -12.80 -13.98 -7.82
CA MET A 210 -14.14 -14.31 -7.31
C MET A 210 -14.09 -15.26 -6.11
N ASP A 211 -13.19 -16.24 -6.14
CA ASP A 211 -13.00 -17.20 -5.04
C ASP A 211 -12.45 -16.50 -3.78
N TYR A 212 -11.54 -15.54 -3.97
CA TYR A 212 -11.02 -14.72 -2.86
C TYR A 212 -12.11 -13.84 -2.23
N GLU A 213 -12.86 -13.12 -3.06
CA GLU A 213 -13.97 -12.28 -2.60
C GLU A 213 -15.04 -13.08 -1.83
N THR A 214 -15.28 -14.31 -2.26
CA THR A 214 -16.21 -15.20 -1.58
C THR A 214 -15.68 -15.58 -0.20
N ARG A 215 -14.40 -15.95 -0.09
CA ARG A 215 -13.77 -16.25 1.19
C ARG A 215 -13.80 -15.07 2.16
N LEU A 216 -13.46 -13.86 1.69
CA LEU A 216 -13.52 -12.65 2.53
C LEU A 216 -14.93 -12.37 3.06
N LYS A 217 -15.96 -12.60 2.24
CA LYS A 217 -17.36 -12.44 2.68
C LYS A 217 -17.74 -13.46 3.74
N ASP A 218 -17.30 -14.69 3.59
CA ASP A 218 -17.57 -15.76 4.55
C ASP A 218 -16.85 -15.50 5.88
N GLU A 219 -15.58 -15.09 5.86
CA GLU A 219 -14.82 -14.71 7.05
C GLU A 219 -15.47 -13.51 7.79
N ARG A 220 -15.90 -12.49 7.04
CA ARG A 220 -16.62 -11.35 7.62
C ARG A 220 -17.94 -11.77 8.28
N LEU A 221 -18.69 -12.68 7.67
CA LEU A 221 -19.94 -13.19 8.25
C LEU A 221 -19.68 -14.01 9.52
N ILE A 222 -18.60 -14.80 9.55
CA ILE A 222 -18.17 -15.55 10.73
C ILE A 222 -17.80 -14.57 11.85
N GLY A 223 -16.93 -13.59 11.58
CA GLY A 223 -16.51 -12.59 12.56
C GLY A 223 -17.70 -11.79 13.15
N ILE A 224 -18.68 -11.42 12.32
CA ILE A 224 -19.91 -10.75 12.80
C ILE A 224 -20.73 -11.67 13.73
N LYS A 225 -20.83 -12.97 13.41
CA LYS A 225 -21.57 -13.94 14.26
C LYS A 225 -20.86 -14.16 15.59
N GLU A 226 -19.54 -14.28 15.57
CA GLU A 226 -18.71 -14.44 16.77
C GLU A 226 -18.80 -13.20 17.68
N GLY A 227 -18.61 -11.99 17.13
CA GLY A 227 -18.71 -10.74 17.88
C GLY A 227 -20.11 -10.52 18.50
N ARG A 228 -21.19 -10.95 17.81
CA ARG A 228 -22.54 -10.93 18.41
C ARG A 228 -22.73 -11.95 19.53
N ARG A 229 -21.99 -13.04 19.51
CA ARG A 229 -22.05 -14.10 20.50
C ARG A 229 -21.26 -13.74 21.78
N GLU A 230 -20.13 -13.05 21.62
CA GLU A 230 -19.28 -12.58 22.72
C GLU A 230 -19.82 -11.29 23.39
N GLY A 231 -20.58 -10.47 22.67
CA GLY A 231 -21.20 -9.25 23.17
C GLY A 231 -22.55 -9.43 23.85
N ARG A 232 -22.91 -10.67 24.23
CA ARG A 232 -24.14 -11.00 24.97
C ARG A 232 -23.87 -11.35 26.44
#